data_c3f0469e4689692fdb4d1ea70bf10d60
#
_entry.id   c3f0469e4689692fdb4d1ea70bf10d60
#
_cell.length_a   1.000
_cell.length_b   1.000
_cell.length_c   1.000
_cell.angle_alpha   90.00
_cell.angle_beta   90.00
_cell.angle_gamma   90.00
#
_symmetry.space_group_name_H-M   'P 1'
#
loop_
_entity.id
_entity.type
_entity.pdbx_description
1 polymer ?
#
loop_
_entity_poly.entity_id
_entity_poly.type
_entity_poly.pdbx_seq_one_letter_code
_entity_poly.pdbx_strand_id
1 'polypeptide(L)'
;MSKSVRSVILQIVVVAVLAGGGYGLWNHRDGLPLIGNAATPDGGGKPQRPPTPVDVAMARAGTITLTLEAVGTAQANEAVILSSEVTGVIARIRFEEGQDVEKGTVLVNLDSSVERAEVEVRLADVEVRQAQLENAQQLYDRAVRLRESRNVAAARVDELAAALKAARAAVRSAEAAVKAARARVVKRRIVAPFAGRLGMRHVSPGALIEPGGPIVSLDDISVIKLDFQVPEKNLSNLRVGQEITAQSEAYPTRVFFGTVTSIDTRVDPVTRAVAARARIDNADFALKPGMFLLVELGVAERHDAVIIPEEAVVFDGTARFVYVVVDGQAKRRPVVLGQRLPSEVEVLEGVMAGEAVIVGGVQKVRDGASVAARERAAPTS
;
A
#
# COMPACT_ATOMS: atom_id res chain seq x y z
N MET A 1 29.88 -51.77 59.73
CA MET A 1 30.89 -51.21 58.80
C MET A 1 30.26 -51.12 57.42
N SER A 2 30.20 -49.89 56.95
CA SER A 2 29.42 -49.37 55.82
C SER A 2 29.84 -49.91 54.47
N LYS A 3 28.84 -50.17 53.59
CA LYS A 3 29.01 -50.56 52.15
C LYS A 3 29.94 -49.69 51.31
N SER A 4 30.31 -48.51 51.78
CA SER A 4 31.19 -47.55 51.10
C SER A 4 32.68 -47.94 51.12
N VAL A 5 33.14 -48.66 52.14
CA VAL A 5 34.56 -49.05 52.30
C VAL A 5 34.93 -50.19 51.34
N ARG A 6 34.01 -51.10 51.00
CA ARG A 6 34.24 -52.19 50.05
C ARG A 6 34.34 -51.71 48.59
N SER A 7 33.66 -50.63 48.21
CA SER A 7 33.73 -50.05 46.87
C SER A 7 35.04 -49.34 46.60
N VAL A 8 35.59 -48.66 47.59
CA VAL A 8 36.89 -47.96 47.44
C VAL A 8 38.07 -48.94 47.35
N ILE A 9 38.05 -50.04 48.11
CA ILE A 9 39.07 -51.08 48.03
C ILE A 9 39.06 -51.77 46.67
N LEU A 10 37.86 -52.03 46.09
CA LEU A 10 37.76 -52.65 44.76
C LEU A 10 38.30 -51.75 43.66
N GLN A 11 38.08 -50.43 43.74
CA GLN A 11 38.66 -49.46 42.77
C GLN A 11 40.16 -49.33 42.83
N ILE A 12 40.79 -49.39 44.02
CA ILE A 12 42.24 -49.33 44.17
C ILE A 12 42.88 -50.61 43.61
N VAL A 13 42.28 -51.77 43.75
CA VAL A 13 42.81 -53.04 43.22
C VAL A 13 42.78 -53.05 41.66
N VAL A 14 41.72 -52.49 41.04
CA VAL A 14 41.59 -52.39 39.56
C VAL A 14 42.64 -51.43 39.00
N VAL A 15 42.89 -50.33 39.64
CA VAL A 15 43.91 -49.34 39.20
C VAL A 15 45.32 -49.92 39.33
N ALA A 16 45.63 -50.70 40.39
CA ALA A 16 46.92 -51.38 40.59
C ALA A 16 47.20 -52.48 39.52
N VAL A 17 46.17 -53.20 39.12
CA VAL A 17 46.28 -54.24 38.06
C VAL A 17 46.52 -53.60 36.67
N LEU A 18 45.85 -52.46 36.37
CA LEU A 18 46.06 -51.77 35.12
C LEU A 18 47.39 -51.05 35.02
N ALA A 19 47.93 -50.50 36.16
CA ALA A 19 49.24 -49.90 36.18
C ALA A 19 50.39 -50.94 36.14
N GLY A 20 50.20 -52.09 36.77
CA GLY A 20 51.20 -53.21 36.69
C GLY A 20 51.26 -53.87 35.33
N GLY A 21 50.11 -54.03 34.66
CA GLY A 21 50.03 -54.58 33.29
C GLY A 21 50.66 -53.68 32.22
N GLY A 22 50.52 -52.35 32.37
CA GLY A 22 51.13 -51.36 31.50
C GLY A 22 52.65 -51.27 31.60
N TYR A 23 53.19 -51.43 32.82
CA TYR A 23 54.66 -51.42 33.05
C TYR A 23 55.35 -52.68 32.54
N GLY A 24 54.70 -53.86 32.59
CA GLY A 24 55.21 -55.13 32.03
C GLY A 24 55.31 -55.11 30.51
N LEU A 25 54.38 -54.46 29.80
CA LEU A 25 54.37 -54.37 28.35
C LEU A 25 55.39 -53.34 27.80
N TRP A 26 55.77 -52.35 28.60
CA TRP A 26 56.80 -51.36 28.17
C TRP A 26 58.23 -51.89 28.29
N ASN A 27 58.49 -52.79 29.20
CA ASN A 27 59.85 -53.31 29.47
C ASN A 27 60.25 -54.51 28.64
N HIS A 28 59.39 -55.02 27.74
CA HIS A 28 59.66 -56.20 26.86
C HIS A 28 59.75 -55.82 25.38
N ARG A 29 60.24 -54.62 25.08
CA ARG A 29 60.30 -54.08 23.70
C ARG A 29 61.61 -54.42 22.94
N ASP A 30 62.56 -55.05 23.62
CA ASP A 30 63.82 -55.46 22.93
C ASP A 30 63.90 -56.98 22.73
N GLY A 31 63.48 -57.37 21.55
CA GLY A 31 63.72 -58.75 21.16
C GLY A 31 62.80 -59.38 20.11
N LEU A 32 62.76 -58.81 18.88
CA LEU A 32 62.35 -59.57 17.73
C LEU A 32 63.33 -59.35 16.53
N PRO A 33 63.73 -60.35 15.78
CA PRO A 33 64.83 -60.29 14.83
C PRO A 33 64.44 -59.63 13.51
N LEU A 34 65.37 -58.85 12.99
CA LEU A 34 65.36 -58.22 11.67
C LEU A 34 65.35 -59.32 10.56
N ILE A 35 64.32 -59.27 9.71
CA ILE A 35 64.34 -59.97 8.41
C ILE A 35 64.19 -58.90 7.33
N GLY A 36 65.25 -58.84 6.52
CA GLY A 36 65.20 -58.56 5.07
C GLY A 36 64.99 -57.09 4.65
N ASN A 37 66.13 -56.48 4.29
CA ASN A 37 66.22 -55.34 3.38
C ASN A 37 65.62 -55.77 2.01
N ALA A 38 64.43 -55.16 1.67
CA ALA A 38 63.98 -55.06 0.31
C ALA A 38 64.01 -53.61 -0.11
N ALA A 39 64.75 -53.27 -1.15
CA ALA A 39 64.95 -51.98 -1.72
C ALA A 39 63.59 -51.26 -2.01
N THR A 40 63.44 -50.04 -1.48
CA THR A 40 62.38 -49.08 -1.80
C THR A 40 62.64 -48.56 -3.22
N PRO A 41 61.67 -48.59 -4.13
CA PRO A 41 61.71 -47.76 -5.32
C PRO A 41 61.22 -46.34 -4.84
N ASP A 42 62.12 -45.41 -5.02
CA ASP A 42 61.80 -43.98 -4.88
C ASP A 42 60.80 -43.59 -5.97
N GLY A 43 59.58 -43.21 -5.57
CA GLY A 43 58.47 -42.90 -6.45
C GLY A 43 57.24 -42.52 -5.66
N GLY A 44 57.36 -41.62 -4.67
CA GLY A 44 56.24 -41.16 -3.83
C GLY A 44 55.33 -40.17 -4.51
N GLY A 45 54.58 -40.58 -5.51
CA GLY A 45 53.33 -39.87 -5.86
C GLY A 45 52.28 -40.17 -4.80
N LYS A 46 51.84 -39.20 -4.02
CA LYS A 46 50.59 -39.32 -3.21
C LYS A 46 49.50 -39.88 -4.11
N PRO A 47 48.78 -40.92 -3.72
CA PRO A 47 47.69 -41.44 -4.54
C PRO A 47 46.72 -40.29 -4.79
N GLN A 48 46.70 -39.77 -6.03
CA GLN A 48 45.69 -38.83 -6.45
C GLN A 48 44.34 -39.54 -6.39
N ARG A 49 43.53 -39.20 -5.40
CA ARG A 49 42.14 -39.64 -5.35
C ARG A 49 41.49 -39.25 -6.69
N PRO A 50 40.71 -40.11 -7.33
CA PRO A 50 40.01 -39.74 -8.55
C PRO A 50 39.16 -38.48 -8.26
N PRO A 51 39.08 -37.52 -9.20
CA PRO A 51 38.35 -36.28 -9.01
C PRO A 51 36.88 -36.61 -8.69
N THR A 52 36.35 -35.96 -7.66
CA THR A 52 34.96 -36.14 -7.22
C THR A 52 34.03 -35.56 -8.26
N PRO A 53 33.07 -36.32 -8.83
CA PRO A 53 32.12 -35.79 -9.77
C PRO A 53 31.19 -34.80 -9.05
N VAL A 54 31.02 -33.60 -9.60
CA VAL A 54 30.18 -32.53 -9.06
C VAL A 54 29.40 -31.84 -10.18
N ASP A 55 28.18 -31.45 -9.90
CA ASP A 55 27.41 -30.62 -10.82
C ASP A 55 27.70 -29.16 -10.51
N VAL A 56 27.95 -28.37 -11.54
CA VAL A 56 28.25 -26.94 -11.43
C VAL A 56 27.24 -26.11 -12.21
N ALA A 57 26.97 -24.90 -11.73
CA ALA A 57 26.26 -23.87 -12.45
C ALA A 57 27.14 -22.63 -12.56
N MET A 58 27.00 -21.89 -13.65
CA MET A 58 27.72 -20.64 -13.84
C MET A 58 27.03 -19.52 -13.11
N ALA A 59 27.75 -18.76 -12.29
CA ALA A 59 27.27 -17.53 -11.72
C ALA A 59 26.98 -16.53 -12.85
N ARG A 60 25.77 -16.03 -12.95
CA ARG A 60 25.36 -15.12 -14.02
C ARG A 60 25.22 -13.69 -13.52
N ALA A 61 25.51 -12.71 -14.37
CA ALA A 61 25.08 -11.34 -14.15
C ALA A 61 23.61 -11.19 -14.55
N GLY A 62 22.85 -10.47 -13.76
CA GLY A 62 21.45 -10.19 -14.05
C GLY A 62 20.97 -8.93 -13.36
N THR A 63 19.80 -8.44 -13.77
CA THR A 63 19.14 -7.33 -13.09
C THR A 63 18.21 -7.87 -12.01
N ILE A 64 18.34 -7.34 -10.81
CA ILE A 64 17.46 -7.65 -9.67
C ILE A 64 16.69 -6.38 -9.30
N THR A 65 15.38 -6.51 -9.29
CA THR A 65 14.50 -5.48 -8.76
C THR A 65 14.29 -5.72 -7.26
N LEU A 66 14.76 -4.79 -6.45
CA LEU A 66 14.46 -4.80 -5.02
C LEU A 66 13.02 -4.34 -4.83
N THR A 67 12.19 -5.22 -4.31
CA THR A 67 10.80 -4.90 -3.99
C THR A 67 10.64 -4.61 -2.49
N LEU A 68 9.78 -3.64 -2.20
CA LEU A 68 9.29 -3.38 -0.86
C LEU A 68 7.86 -3.90 -0.78
N GLU A 69 7.60 -4.75 0.19
CA GLU A 69 6.24 -5.17 0.53
C GLU A 69 5.69 -4.27 1.63
N ALA A 70 4.45 -3.83 1.45
CA ALA A 70 3.71 -3.04 2.43
C ALA A 70 2.24 -3.46 2.45
N VAL A 71 1.56 -3.24 3.56
CA VAL A 71 0.10 -3.42 3.62
C VAL A 71 -0.55 -2.06 3.43
N GLY A 72 -1.48 -1.98 2.49
CA GLY A 72 -2.27 -0.79 2.22
C GLY A 72 -3.75 -0.99 2.51
N THR A 73 -4.44 0.11 2.77
CA THR A 73 -5.90 0.15 2.94
C THR A 73 -6.53 0.91 1.78
N ALA A 74 -7.48 0.26 1.13
CA ALA A 74 -8.27 0.85 0.05
C ALA A 74 -9.21 1.93 0.59
N GLN A 75 -9.23 3.09 -0.06
CA GLN A 75 -10.13 4.19 0.20
C GLN A 75 -10.90 4.53 -1.08
N ALA A 76 -12.13 5.01 -0.96
CA ALA A 76 -12.84 5.57 -2.10
C ALA A 76 -12.12 6.81 -2.64
N ASN A 77 -12.33 7.14 -3.92
CA ASN A 77 -11.87 8.41 -4.46
C ASN A 77 -12.52 9.59 -3.73
N GLU A 78 -13.84 9.53 -3.54
CA GLU A 78 -14.61 10.43 -2.69
C GLU A 78 -15.64 9.60 -1.91
N ALA A 79 -15.83 9.93 -0.63
CA ALA A 79 -16.81 9.28 0.24
C ALA A 79 -17.53 10.31 1.08
N VAL A 80 -18.85 10.20 1.19
CA VAL A 80 -19.65 11.05 2.03
C VAL A 80 -20.87 10.31 2.59
N ILE A 81 -21.23 10.58 3.83
CA ILE A 81 -22.51 10.20 4.37
C ILE A 81 -23.46 11.39 4.16
N LEU A 82 -24.41 11.22 3.23
CA LEU A 82 -25.40 12.25 2.96
C LEU A 82 -26.31 12.42 4.17
N SER A 83 -26.48 13.65 4.56
CA SER A 83 -27.31 14.06 5.70
C SER A 83 -28.19 15.25 5.33
N SER A 84 -29.20 15.55 6.13
CA SER A 84 -30.01 16.75 5.96
C SER A 84 -29.35 17.96 6.60
N GLU A 85 -29.47 19.13 5.96
CA GLU A 85 -29.09 20.44 6.56
C GLU A 85 -30.22 21.04 7.43
N VAL A 86 -31.43 20.51 7.27
CA VAL A 86 -32.63 21.06 7.93
C VAL A 86 -33.50 19.97 8.51
N THR A 87 -34.22 20.26 9.58
CA THR A 87 -35.22 19.35 10.13
C THR A 87 -36.41 19.21 9.17
N GLY A 88 -36.90 18.00 8.96
CA GLY A 88 -38.08 17.78 8.12
C GLY A 88 -38.48 16.30 8.06
N VAL A 89 -39.72 16.08 7.63
CA VAL A 89 -40.27 14.75 7.39
C VAL A 89 -39.90 14.29 5.98
N ILE A 90 -39.40 13.07 5.81
CA ILE A 90 -39.09 12.48 4.52
C ILE A 90 -40.39 12.21 3.76
N ALA A 91 -40.66 12.99 2.72
CA ALA A 91 -41.83 12.81 1.87
C ALA A 91 -41.63 11.68 0.85
N ARG A 92 -40.42 11.57 0.25
CA ARG A 92 -40.12 10.57 -0.76
C ARG A 92 -38.61 10.29 -0.86
N ILE A 93 -38.28 9.01 -0.99
CA ILE A 93 -36.95 8.52 -1.37
C ILE A 93 -37.01 8.13 -2.86
N ARG A 94 -36.01 8.53 -3.64
CA ARG A 94 -35.95 8.40 -5.10
C ARG A 94 -34.78 7.57 -5.59
N PHE A 95 -34.23 6.72 -4.76
CA PHE A 95 -33.11 5.84 -5.10
C PHE A 95 -33.33 4.44 -4.53
N GLU A 96 -32.60 3.49 -5.09
CA GLU A 96 -32.44 2.14 -4.56
C GLU A 96 -31.08 1.95 -3.92
N GLU A 97 -30.97 1.07 -2.93
CA GLU A 97 -29.70 0.73 -2.27
C GLU A 97 -28.76 0.06 -3.26
N GLY A 98 -27.49 0.50 -3.27
CA GLY A 98 -26.50 0.02 -4.23
C GLY A 98 -26.58 0.63 -5.63
N GLN A 99 -27.51 1.55 -5.89
CA GLN A 99 -27.68 2.21 -7.18
C GLN A 99 -26.51 3.15 -7.48
N ASP A 100 -26.09 3.20 -8.76
CA ASP A 100 -25.19 4.22 -9.26
C ASP A 100 -25.97 5.50 -9.59
N VAL A 101 -25.45 6.63 -9.17
CA VAL A 101 -26.08 7.94 -9.35
C VAL A 101 -25.12 8.97 -9.91
N GLU A 102 -25.65 9.91 -10.69
CA GLU A 102 -24.90 11.04 -11.21
C GLU A 102 -24.93 12.21 -10.24
N LYS A 103 -23.94 13.10 -10.36
CA LYS A 103 -23.93 14.37 -9.63
C LYS A 103 -25.21 15.17 -9.88
N GLY A 104 -25.82 15.68 -8.79
CA GLY A 104 -27.05 16.49 -8.86
C GLY A 104 -28.34 15.68 -8.87
N THR A 105 -28.28 14.33 -8.93
CA THR A 105 -29.46 13.47 -8.80
C THR A 105 -30.16 13.71 -7.48
N VAL A 106 -31.47 13.94 -7.52
CA VAL A 106 -32.29 14.13 -6.30
C VAL A 106 -32.55 12.76 -5.68
N LEU A 107 -32.05 12.57 -4.46
CA LEU A 107 -32.14 11.31 -3.73
C LEU A 107 -33.31 11.29 -2.75
N VAL A 108 -33.49 12.38 -2.01
CA VAL A 108 -34.56 12.49 -1.01
C VAL A 108 -35.24 13.83 -1.14
N ASN A 109 -36.54 13.81 -1.05
CA ASN A 109 -37.36 15.00 -0.88
C ASN A 109 -37.94 15.01 0.55
N LEU A 110 -37.66 16.09 1.28
CA LEU A 110 -38.41 16.39 2.51
C LEU A 110 -39.71 17.08 2.15
N ASP A 111 -40.67 17.04 3.06
CA ASP A 111 -41.87 17.84 2.94
C ASP A 111 -41.49 19.32 2.88
N SER A 112 -41.97 20.00 1.84
CA SER A 112 -41.68 21.40 1.53
C SER A 112 -42.95 22.21 1.31
N SER A 113 -44.10 21.71 1.78
CA SER A 113 -45.38 22.34 1.60
C SER A 113 -45.42 23.76 2.17
N VAL A 114 -44.91 23.93 3.38
CA VAL A 114 -44.84 25.24 4.09
C VAL A 114 -43.92 26.21 3.36
N GLU A 115 -42.71 25.77 2.97
CA GLU A 115 -41.74 26.61 2.27
C GLU A 115 -42.22 27.04 0.89
N ARG A 116 -42.97 26.18 0.19
CA ARG A 116 -43.57 26.51 -1.11
C ARG A 116 -44.65 27.58 -0.92
N ALA A 117 -45.51 27.40 0.08
CA ALA A 117 -46.52 28.42 0.40
C ALA A 117 -45.87 29.78 0.76
N GLU A 118 -44.77 29.77 1.50
CA GLU A 118 -43.99 30.98 1.81
C GLU A 118 -43.44 31.64 0.52
N VAL A 119 -42.97 30.89 -0.46
CA VAL A 119 -42.53 31.42 -1.77
C VAL A 119 -43.68 32.14 -2.46
N GLU A 120 -44.88 31.56 -2.49
CA GLU A 120 -46.08 32.18 -3.12
C GLU A 120 -46.43 33.49 -2.42
N VAL A 121 -46.41 33.53 -1.07
CA VAL A 121 -46.63 34.77 -0.32
C VAL A 121 -45.62 35.85 -0.69
N ARG A 122 -44.33 35.51 -0.81
CA ARG A 122 -43.27 36.47 -1.20
C ARG A 122 -43.41 36.93 -2.65
N LEU A 123 -43.86 36.04 -3.54
CA LEU A 123 -44.14 36.44 -4.92
C LEU A 123 -45.29 37.45 -5.01
N ALA A 124 -46.37 37.25 -4.26
CA ALA A 124 -47.46 38.23 -4.18
C ALA A 124 -46.99 39.59 -3.62
N ASP A 125 -46.07 39.63 -2.63
CA ASP A 125 -45.48 40.89 -2.17
C ASP A 125 -44.67 41.60 -3.27
N VAL A 126 -43.94 40.88 -4.09
CA VAL A 126 -43.23 41.47 -5.25
C VAL A 126 -44.22 42.12 -6.21
N GLU A 127 -45.35 41.50 -6.52
CA GLU A 127 -46.38 42.05 -7.40
C GLU A 127 -46.95 43.36 -6.82
N VAL A 128 -47.23 43.39 -5.51
CA VAL A 128 -47.68 44.65 -4.82
C VAL A 128 -46.64 45.75 -4.93
N ARG A 129 -45.34 45.44 -4.71
CA ARG A 129 -44.25 46.42 -4.82
C ARG A 129 -44.02 46.89 -6.25
N GLN A 130 -44.21 46.03 -7.24
CA GLN A 130 -44.15 46.40 -8.65
C GLN A 130 -45.25 47.36 -9.04
N ALA A 131 -46.50 47.12 -8.62
CA ALA A 131 -47.60 48.06 -8.84
C ALA A 131 -47.35 49.45 -8.17
N GLN A 132 -46.78 49.46 -6.94
CA GLN A 132 -46.35 50.69 -6.28
C GLN A 132 -45.24 51.42 -7.04
N LEU A 133 -44.27 50.70 -7.59
CA LEU A 133 -43.19 51.26 -8.42
C LEU A 133 -43.77 51.87 -9.69
N GLU A 134 -44.66 51.18 -10.38
CA GLU A 134 -45.30 51.69 -11.59
C GLU A 134 -46.08 53.01 -11.32
N ASN A 135 -46.85 53.05 -10.23
CA ASN A 135 -47.53 54.27 -9.81
C ASN A 135 -46.54 55.43 -9.53
N ALA A 136 -45.48 55.16 -8.76
CA ALA A 136 -44.43 56.15 -8.47
C ALA A 136 -43.73 56.63 -9.75
N GLN A 137 -43.47 55.75 -10.70
CA GLN A 137 -42.89 56.10 -12.01
C GLN A 137 -43.82 56.98 -12.82
N GLN A 138 -45.11 56.64 -12.90
CA GLN A 138 -46.09 57.41 -13.63
C GLN A 138 -46.25 58.83 -13.03
N LEU A 139 -46.25 58.93 -11.69
CA LEU A 139 -46.32 60.22 -10.99
C LEU A 139 -45.10 61.12 -11.23
N TYR A 140 -43.90 60.49 -11.20
CA TYR A 140 -42.67 61.21 -11.48
C TYR A 140 -42.61 61.69 -12.94
N ASP A 141 -42.94 60.83 -13.91
CA ASP A 141 -42.93 61.15 -15.36
C ASP A 141 -43.93 62.28 -15.67
N ARG A 142 -45.12 62.29 -15.01
CA ARG A 142 -46.09 63.31 -15.15
C ARG A 142 -45.55 64.67 -14.60
N ALA A 143 -44.92 64.66 -13.42
CA ALA A 143 -44.33 65.81 -12.83
C ALA A 143 -43.19 66.44 -13.66
N VAL A 144 -42.32 65.57 -14.27
CA VAL A 144 -41.26 66.04 -15.17
C VAL A 144 -41.86 66.76 -16.39
N ARG A 145 -42.88 66.17 -17.07
CA ARG A 145 -43.56 66.82 -18.21
C ARG A 145 -44.24 68.17 -17.82
N LEU A 146 -44.89 68.27 -16.63
CA LEU A 146 -45.50 69.48 -16.17
C LEU A 146 -44.48 70.57 -15.77
N ARG A 147 -43.28 70.17 -15.33
CA ARG A 147 -42.19 71.11 -15.06
C ARG A 147 -41.66 71.80 -16.32
N GLU A 148 -41.58 71.06 -17.43
CA GLU A 148 -41.19 71.61 -18.75
C GLU A 148 -42.14 72.75 -19.16
N SER A 149 -43.44 72.66 -18.84
CA SER A 149 -44.43 73.70 -19.05
C SER A 149 -44.51 74.73 -17.92
N ARG A 150 -43.59 74.80 -16.95
CA ARG A 150 -43.49 75.69 -15.77
C ARG A 150 -44.66 75.58 -14.79
N ASN A 151 -45.43 74.49 -14.80
CA ASN A 151 -46.63 74.35 -13.94
C ASN A 151 -46.38 73.60 -12.62
N VAL A 152 -45.14 73.15 -12.35
CA VAL A 152 -44.76 72.37 -11.13
C VAL A 152 -43.44 72.89 -10.59
N ALA A 153 -43.34 73.05 -9.25
CA ALA A 153 -42.13 73.45 -8.54
C ALA A 153 -41.03 72.36 -8.62
N ALA A 154 -39.76 72.78 -8.70
CA ALA A 154 -38.61 71.86 -8.74
C ALA A 154 -38.59 70.89 -7.53
N ALA A 155 -38.88 71.42 -6.33
CA ALA A 155 -38.91 70.58 -5.12
C ALA A 155 -39.90 69.39 -5.20
N ARG A 156 -41.03 69.57 -5.94
CA ARG A 156 -42.00 68.50 -6.12
C ARG A 156 -41.45 67.34 -7.05
N VAL A 157 -40.67 67.70 -8.05
CA VAL A 157 -40.02 66.72 -8.91
C VAL A 157 -38.95 65.97 -8.13
N ASP A 158 -38.19 66.67 -7.25
CA ASP A 158 -37.17 66.02 -6.42
C ASP A 158 -37.79 65.07 -5.39
N GLU A 159 -38.94 65.48 -4.77
CA GLU A 159 -39.69 64.58 -3.87
C GLU A 159 -40.17 63.30 -4.59
N LEU A 160 -40.75 63.44 -5.80
CA LEU A 160 -41.22 62.26 -6.56
C LEU A 160 -40.07 61.44 -7.07
N ALA A 161 -38.89 61.98 -7.40
CA ALA A 161 -37.70 61.25 -7.72
C ALA A 161 -37.22 60.40 -6.52
N ALA A 162 -37.25 60.98 -5.32
CA ALA A 162 -36.93 60.26 -4.10
C ALA A 162 -37.94 59.15 -3.81
N ALA A 163 -39.24 59.40 -3.99
CA ALA A 163 -40.28 58.34 -3.89
C ALA A 163 -40.13 57.23 -4.89
N LEU A 164 -39.80 57.54 -6.15
CA LEU A 164 -39.48 56.56 -7.19
C LEU A 164 -38.26 55.70 -6.82
N LYS A 165 -37.19 56.37 -6.31
CA LYS A 165 -35.99 55.66 -5.86
C LYS A 165 -36.31 54.71 -4.69
N ALA A 166 -37.15 55.14 -3.75
CA ALA A 166 -37.61 54.31 -2.63
C ALA A 166 -38.44 53.10 -3.11
N ALA A 167 -39.38 53.31 -4.07
CA ALA A 167 -40.19 52.25 -4.62
C ALA A 167 -39.33 51.21 -5.38
N ARG A 168 -38.33 51.66 -6.15
CA ARG A 168 -37.36 50.75 -6.78
C ARG A 168 -36.56 49.91 -5.76
N ALA A 169 -36.17 50.53 -4.65
CA ALA A 169 -35.47 49.81 -3.58
C ALA A 169 -36.41 48.81 -2.90
N ALA A 170 -37.70 49.09 -2.72
CA ALA A 170 -38.68 48.18 -2.16
C ALA A 170 -38.90 46.94 -3.02
N VAL A 171 -38.95 47.06 -4.37
CA VAL A 171 -39.03 45.94 -5.28
C VAL A 171 -37.78 45.02 -5.13
N ARG A 172 -36.58 45.59 -5.17
CA ARG A 172 -35.36 44.81 -4.99
C ARG A 172 -35.32 44.07 -3.65
N SER A 173 -35.83 44.67 -2.59
CA SER A 173 -35.94 44.05 -1.27
C SER A 173 -36.90 42.84 -1.29
N ALA A 174 -38.07 42.99 -1.92
CA ALA A 174 -39.04 41.91 -2.05
C ALA A 174 -38.51 40.76 -2.92
N GLU A 175 -37.84 41.06 -4.03
CA GLU A 175 -37.17 40.05 -4.87
C GLU A 175 -36.09 39.28 -4.10
N ALA A 176 -35.30 39.95 -3.25
CA ALA A 176 -34.33 39.30 -2.38
C ALA A 176 -35.01 38.37 -1.36
N ALA A 177 -36.17 38.74 -0.84
CA ALA A 177 -36.98 37.89 0.04
C ALA A 177 -37.50 36.63 -0.67
N VAL A 178 -37.94 36.74 -1.93
CA VAL A 178 -38.30 35.58 -2.78
C VAL A 178 -37.11 34.65 -2.96
N LYS A 179 -35.93 35.20 -3.27
CA LYS A 179 -34.70 34.40 -3.45
C LYS A 179 -34.36 33.65 -2.15
N ALA A 180 -34.49 34.28 -1.00
CA ALA A 180 -34.25 33.63 0.30
C ALA A 180 -35.28 32.50 0.58
N ALA A 181 -36.56 32.71 0.27
CA ALA A 181 -37.61 31.70 0.44
C ALA A 181 -37.36 30.49 -0.50
N ARG A 182 -36.99 30.72 -1.77
CA ARG A 182 -36.63 29.65 -2.72
C ARG A 182 -35.42 28.84 -2.26
N ALA A 183 -34.42 29.47 -1.67
CA ALA A 183 -33.26 28.77 -1.12
C ALA A 183 -33.65 27.77 -0.01
N ARG A 184 -34.68 28.10 0.83
CA ARG A 184 -35.21 27.14 1.81
C ARG A 184 -35.88 25.95 1.17
N VAL A 185 -36.63 26.14 0.07
CA VAL A 185 -37.22 25.02 -0.71
C VAL A 185 -36.12 24.11 -1.30
N VAL A 186 -35.03 24.71 -1.78
CA VAL A 186 -33.90 23.92 -2.33
C VAL A 186 -33.28 23.04 -1.25
N LYS A 187 -33.10 23.54 -0.01
CA LYS A 187 -32.57 22.76 1.11
C LYS A 187 -33.44 21.58 1.54
N ARG A 188 -34.70 21.53 1.10
CA ARG A 188 -35.61 20.36 1.27
C ARG A 188 -35.34 19.20 0.31
N ARG A 189 -34.39 19.36 -0.62
CA ARG A 189 -33.98 18.31 -1.55
C ARG A 189 -32.54 17.92 -1.25
N ILE A 190 -32.32 16.66 -0.93
CA ILE A 190 -31.00 16.10 -0.76
C ILE A 190 -30.58 15.54 -2.12
N VAL A 191 -29.44 16.02 -2.63
CA VAL A 191 -28.89 15.66 -3.95
C VAL A 191 -27.50 15.06 -3.80
N ALA A 192 -27.11 14.24 -4.77
CA ALA A 192 -25.76 13.67 -4.84
C ALA A 192 -24.74 14.79 -5.18
N PRO A 193 -23.69 15.02 -4.36
CA PRO A 193 -22.67 16.05 -4.60
C PRO A 193 -21.69 15.67 -5.71
N PHE A 194 -21.50 14.38 -5.94
CA PHE A 194 -20.68 13.80 -7.00
C PHE A 194 -21.34 12.51 -7.53
N ALA A 195 -20.83 11.95 -8.63
CA ALA A 195 -21.27 10.67 -9.16
C ALA A 195 -20.65 9.53 -8.35
N GLY A 196 -21.43 8.48 -8.06
CA GLY A 196 -20.94 7.35 -7.27
C GLY A 196 -22.02 6.34 -6.99
N ARG A 197 -21.70 5.35 -6.18
CA ARG A 197 -22.58 4.28 -5.74
C ARG A 197 -23.13 4.55 -4.36
N LEU A 198 -24.46 4.40 -4.23
CA LEU A 198 -25.13 4.54 -2.93
C LEU A 198 -24.96 3.26 -2.10
N GLY A 199 -24.78 3.44 -0.81
CA GLY A 199 -24.80 2.35 0.16
C GLY A 199 -26.20 2.01 0.67
N MET A 200 -26.27 1.45 1.88
CA MET A 200 -27.53 1.17 2.55
C MET A 200 -28.15 2.45 3.10
N ARG A 201 -29.47 2.59 3.02
CA ARG A 201 -30.21 3.72 3.60
C ARG A 201 -30.42 3.53 5.10
N HIS A 202 -30.38 4.64 5.82
CA HIS A 202 -30.62 4.67 7.26
C HIS A 202 -31.99 5.22 7.63
N VAL A 203 -32.81 5.58 6.63
CA VAL A 203 -34.07 6.31 6.82
C VAL A 203 -35.20 5.69 6.01
N SER A 204 -36.45 6.00 6.38
CA SER A 204 -37.66 5.53 5.67
C SER A 204 -38.60 6.70 5.36
N PRO A 205 -39.47 6.61 4.33
CA PRO A 205 -40.52 7.60 4.12
C PRO A 205 -41.39 7.77 5.34
N GLY A 206 -41.72 9.03 5.67
CA GLY A 206 -42.45 9.38 6.89
C GLY A 206 -41.59 9.63 8.13
N ALA A 207 -40.30 9.29 8.11
CA ALA A 207 -39.40 9.55 9.23
C ALA A 207 -39.11 11.07 9.34
N LEU A 208 -39.01 11.53 10.58
CA LEU A 208 -38.47 12.86 10.89
C LEU A 208 -36.94 12.76 10.87
N ILE A 209 -36.29 13.67 10.17
CA ILE A 209 -34.83 13.79 10.15
C ILE A 209 -34.41 15.13 10.73
N GLU A 210 -33.30 15.14 11.46
CA GLU A 210 -32.67 16.32 12.02
C GLU A 210 -31.38 16.68 11.25
N PRO A 211 -30.87 17.91 11.37
CA PRO A 211 -29.60 18.29 10.77
C PRO A 211 -28.46 17.36 11.21
N GLY A 212 -27.68 16.86 10.23
CA GLY A 212 -26.60 15.90 10.47
C GLY A 212 -27.05 14.44 10.57
N GLY A 213 -28.36 14.14 10.61
CA GLY A 213 -28.87 12.76 10.63
C GLY A 213 -28.46 12.02 9.35
N PRO A 214 -27.84 10.79 9.46
CA PRO A 214 -27.39 10.03 8.29
C PRO A 214 -28.56 9.53 7.47
N ILE A 215 -28.45 9.62 6.14
CA ILE A 215 -29.49 9.19 5.19
C ILE A 215 -28.99 7.97 4.42
N VAL A 216 -27.85 8.12 3.73
CA VAL A 216 -27.22 7.09 2.89
C VAL A 216 -25.76 7.47 2.65
N SER A 217 -24.87 6.48 2.55
CA SER A 217 -23.51 6.71 2.07
C SER A 217 -23.48 6.85 0.56
N LEU A 218 -22.59 7.67 0.04
CA LEU A 218 -22.29 7.81 -1.37
C LEU A 218 -20.77 7.75 -1.54
N ASP A 219 -20.31 6.75 -2.30
CA ASP A 219 -18.90 6.47 -2.51
C ASP A 219 -18.59 6.46 -4.02
N ASP A 220 -17.64 7.28 -4.44
CA ASP A 220 -17.01 7.13 -5.75
C ASP A 220 -15.91 6.09 -5.65
N ILE A 221 -16.21 4.90 -6.14
CA ILE A 221 -15.30 3.75 -6.17
C ILE A 221 -14.77 3.43 -7.56
N SER A 222 -14.94 4.32 -8.53
CA SER A 222 -14.39 4.17 -9.88
C SER A 222 -12.86 4.13 -9.88
N VAL A 223 -12.27 4.79 -8.89
CA VAL A 223 -10.86 4.83 -8.58
C VAL A 223 -10.69 4.54 -7.09
N ILE A 224 -9.73 3.69 -6.75
CA ILE A 224 -9.34 3.42 -5.37
C ILE A 224 -8.06 4.18 -5.04
N LYS A 225 -8.08 4.91 -3.95
CA LYS A 225 -6.90 5.48 -3.30
C LYS A 225 -6.38 4.44 -2.31
N LEU A 226 -5.19 3.92 -2.55
CA LEU A 226 -4.55 2.93 -1.68
C LEU A 226 -3.54 3.63 -0.79
N ASP A 227 -3.84 3.70 0.50
CA ASP A 227 -2.96 4.30 1.51
C ASP A 227 -2.10 3.20 2.15
N PHE A 228 -0.78 3.35 2.10
CA PHE A 228 0.18 2.40 2.65
C PHE A 228 1.36 3.11 3.30
N GLN A 229 2.10 2.39 4.15
CA GLN A 229 3.23 2.96 4.87
C GLN A 229 4.55 2.40 4.36
N VAL A 230 5.52 3.29 4.13
CA VAL A 230 6.86 2.98 3.67
C VAL A 230 7.86 3.31 4.77
N PRO A 231 8.68 2.36 5.23
CA PRO A 231 9.72 2.62 6.23
C PRO A 231 10.71 3.71 5.78
N GLU A 232 11.14 4.57 6.71
CA GLU A 232 12.04 5.71 6.47
C GLU A 232 13.31 5.31 5.69
N LYS A 233 13.88 4.13 5.96
CA LYS A 233 15.08 3.62 5.26
C LYS A 233 14.90 3.50 3.73
N ASN A 234 13.67 3.38 3.24
CA ASN A 234 13.36 3.23 1.82
C ASN A 234 12.87 4.53 1.17
N LEU A 235 12.78 5.62 1.95
CA LEU A 235 12.22 6.89 1.48
C LEU A 235 13.02 7.50 0.32
N SER A 236 14.35 7.32 0.31
CA SER A 236 15.21 7.81 -0.77
C SER A 236 14.88 7.22 -2.15
N ASN A 237 14.24 6.06 -2.18
CA ASN A 237 13.90 5.31 -3.38
C ASN A 237 12.42 5.44 -3.79
N LEU A 238 11.60 6.10 -2.95
CA LEU A 238 10.19 6.32 -3.21
C LEU A 238 9.99 7.59 -4.05
N ARG A 239 9.21 7.49 -5.13
CA ARG A 239 8.91 8.60 -6.06
C ARG A 239 7.43 8.62 -6.42
N VAL A 240 6.90 9.83 -6.60
CA VAL A 240 5.59 10.02 -7.25
C VAL A 240 5.71 9.59 -8.72
N GLY A 241 4.69 8.90 -9.22
CA GLY A 241 4.67 8.31 -10.56
C GLY A 241 5.21 6.87 -10.62
N GLN A 242 5.69 6.32 -9.52
CA GLN A 242 6.19 4.95 -9.44
C GLN A 242 5.04 3.95 -9.52
N GLU A 243 5.22 2.91 -10.32
CA GLU A 243 4.25 1.83 -10.44
C GLU A 243 4.28 0.92 -9.21
N ILE A 244 3.11 0.44 -8.84
CA ILE A 244 2.93 -0.56 -7.78
C ILE A 244 2.07 -1.71 -8.30
N THR A 245 2.28 -2.88 -7.73
CA THR A 245 1.31 -3.97 -7.80
C THR A 245 0.65 -4.18 -6.44
N ALA A 246 -0.62 -4.54 -6.46
CA ALA A 246 -1.38 -4.79 -5.24
C ALA A 246 -2.20 -6.06 -5.38
N GLN A 247 -2.24 -6.87 -4.33
CA GLN A 247 -3.01 -8.11 -4.26
C GLN A 247 -3.95 -8.08 -3.06
N SER A 248 -5.13 -8.65 -3.21
CA SER A 248 -6.12 -8.76 -2.14
C SER A 248 -6.41 -10.23 -1.85
N GLU A 249 -6.55 -10.60 -0.58
CA GLU A 249 -6.96 -11.96 -0.21
C GLU A 249 -8.35 -12.32 -0.76
N ALA A 250 -9.22 -11.33 -1.01
CA ALA A 250 -10.52 -11.55 -1.65
C ALA A 250 -10.40 -11.99 -3.12
N TYR A 251 -9.28 -11.69 -3.78
CA TYR A 251 -9.00 -12.00 -5.18
C TYR A 251 -7.56 -12.53 -5.34
N PRO A 252 -7.26 -13.76 -4.87
CA PRO A 252 -5.88 -14.26 -4.74
C PRO A 252 -5.17 -14.46 -6.08
N THR A 253 -5.90 -14.62 -7.17
CA THR A 253 -5.34 -14.81 -8.53
C THR A 253 -5.24 -13.52 -9.33
N ARG A 254 -5.68 -12.39 -8.76
CA ARG A 254 -5.75 -11.11 -9.46
C ARG A 254 -4.75 -10.11 -8.91
N VAL A 255 -3.96 -9.53 -9.80
CA VAL A 255 -3.05 -8.42 -9.50
C VAL A 255 -3.70 -7.12 -9.97
N PHE A 256 -3.69 -6.12 -9.11
CA PHE A 256 -4.14 -4.77 -9.40
C PHE A 256 -2.92 -3.88 -9.60
N PHE A 257 -2.92 -3.10 -10.65
CA PHE A 257 -1.84 -2.16 -10.96
C PHE A 257 -2.23 -0.76 -10.53
N GLY A 258 -1.29 -0.04 -9.97
CA GLY A 258 -1.49 1.33 -9.52
C GLY A 258 -0.25 2.17 -9.66
N THR A 259 -0.40 3.46 -9.36
CA THR A 259 0.69 4.44 -9.44
C THR A 259 0.71 5.29 -8.18
N VAL A 260 1.87 5.51 -7.60
CA VAL A 260 2.06 6.41 -6.46
C VAL A 260 1.72 7.84 -6.88
N THR A 261 0.73 8.43 -6.22
CA THR A 261 0.26 9.80 -6.51
C THR A 261 0.77 10.83 -5.51
N SER A 262 0.99 10.42 -4.27
CA SER A 262 1.48 11.33 -3.24
C SER A 262 2.26 10.59 -2.16
N ILE A 263 3.17 11.32 -1.53
CA ILE A 263 3.99 10.88 -0.40
C ILE A 263 3.83 11.97 0.66
N ASP A 264 3.53 11.59 1.89
CA ASP A 264 3.42 12.54 2.99
C ASP A 264 4.77 13.25 3.23
N THR A 265 4.69 14.48 3.68
CA THR A 265 5.87 15.30 4.02
C THR A 265 6.45 14.98 5.38
N ARG A 266 5.75 14.18 6.18
CA ARG A 266 6.12 13.86 7.57
C ARG A 266 6.38 12.38 7.74
N VAL A 267 7.44 12.06 8.51
CA VAL A 267 7.70 10.73 9.04
C VAL A 267 6.96 10.60 10.38
N ASP A 268 6.17 9.55 10.54
CA ASP A 268 5.58 9.24 11.83
C ASP A 268 6.69 8.85 12.84
N PRO A 269 6.85 9.56 13.97
CA PRO A 269 7.94 9.31 14.91
C PRO A 269 7.79 7.99 15.68
N VAL A 270 6.60 7.41 15.74
CA VAL A 270 6.31 6.16 16.45
C VAL A 270 6.61 4.96 15.54
N THR A 271 6.05 4.96 14.33
CA THR A 271 6.21 3.85 13.39
C THR A 271 7.47 3.93 12.54
N ARG A 272 8.13 5.11 12.50
CA ARG A 272 9.27 5.41 11.61
C ARG A 272 8.96 5.11 10.15
N ALA A 273 7.73 5.42 9.74
CA ALA A 273 7.24 5.24 8.38
C ALA A 273 6.66 6.54 7.82
N VAL A 274 6.62 6.62 6.49
CA VAL A 274 6.00 7.70 5.74
C VAL A 274 4.75 7.14 5.06
N ALA A 275 3.64 7.86 5.16
CA ALA A 275 2.43 7.51 4.43
C ALA A 275 2.59 7.83 2.95
N ALA A 276 2.26 6.87 2.10
CA ALA A 276 2.19 7.03 0.66
C ALA A 276 0.80 6.65 0.17
N ARG A 277 0.38 7.27 -0.90
CA ARG A 277 -0.88 7.02 -1.56
C ARG A 277 -0.65 6.65 -3.01
N ALA A 278 -1.24 5.53 -3.42
CA ALA A 278 -1.32 5.15 -4.80
C ALA A 278 -2.77 5.23 -5.31
N ARG A 279 -2.90 5.35 -6.61
CA ARG A 279 -4.17 5.30 -7.32
C ARG A 279 -4.25 4.00 -8.10
N ILE A 280 -5.38 3.31 -7.99
CA ILE A 280 -5.71 2.08 -8.71
C ILE A 280 -7.02 2.31 -9.45
N ASP A 281 -7.05 2.07 -10.75
CA ASP A 281 -8.29 2.12 -11.52
C ASP A 281 -9.16 0.89 -11.20
N ASN A 282 -10.45 1.10 -10.93
CA ASN A 282 -11.37 0.09 -10.44
C ASN A 282 -12.67 0.06 -11.28
N ALA A 283 -12.51 -0.04 -12.60
CA ALA A 283 -13.62 0.06 -13.55
C ALA A 283 -14.72 -1.02 -13.37
N ASP A 284 -14.35 -2.17 -12.83
CA ASP A 284 -15.27 -3.30 -12.55
C ASP A 284 -15.78 -3.31 -11.10
N PHE A 285 -15.41 -2.31 -10.29
CA PHE A 285 -15.83 -2.15 -8.90
C PHE A 285 -15.50 -3.36 -7.99
N ALA A 286 -14.45 -4.11 -8.33
CA ALA A 286 -13.99 -5.27 -7.55
C ALA A 286 -13.43 -4.84 -6.19
N LEU A 287 -12.60 -3.79 -6.17
CA LEU A 287 -12.07 -3.26 -4.93
C LEU A 287 -13.13 -2.40 -4.23
N LYS A 288 -13.22 -2.55 -2.92
CA LYS A 288 -14.13 -1.79 -2.06
C LYS A 288 -13.34 -1.03 -0.99
N PRO A 289 -13.78 0.16 -0.61
CA PRO A 289 -13.20 0.88 0.53
C PRO A 289 -13.17 0.01 1.79
N GLY A 290 -12.08 0.08 2.53
CA GLY A 290 -11.83 -0.74 3.71
C GLY A 290 -11.14 -2.08 3.44
N MET A 291 -10.94 -2.51 2.19
CA MET A 291 -10.15 -3.69 1.87
C MET A 291 -8.67 -3.47 2.17
N PHE A 292 -7.99 -4.53 2.66
CA PHE A 292 -6.54 -4.57 2.78
C PHE A 292 -5.94 -5.18 1.51
N LEU A 293 -4.85 -4.58 1.05
CA LEU A 293 -4.09 -5.06 -0.09
C LEU A 293 -2.62 -5.17 0.28
N LEU A 294 -1.99 -6.26 -0.12
CA LEU A 294 -0.54 -6.39 -0.11
C LEU A 294 0.00 -5.60 -1.31
N VAL A 295 0.82 -4.61 -1.03
CA VAL A 295 1.43 -3.71 -2.01
C VAL A 295 2.87 -4.15 -2.24
N GLU A 296 3.26 -4.34 -3.48
CA GLU A 296 4.64 -4.51 -3.89
C GLU A 296 5.09 -3.30 -4.70
N LEU A 297 6.18 -2.71 -4.27
CA LEU A 297 6.77 -1.52 -4.86
C LEU A 297 8.22 -1.79 -5.22
N GLY A 298 8.59 -1.66 -6.48
CA GLY A 298 9.99 -1.71 -6.91
C GLY A 298 10.76 -0.48 -6.42
N VAL A 299 11.66 -0.66 -5.46
CA VAL A 299 12.38 0.48 -4.83
C VAL A 299 13.74 0.74 -5.42
N ALA A 300 14.38 -0.25 -6.04
CA ALA A 300 15.66 -0.11 -6.71
C ALA A 300 15.87 -1.25 -7.71
N GLU A 301 16.62 -0.96 -8.75
CA GLU A 301 17.16 -1.98 -9.66
C GLU A 301 18.67 -2.04 -9.49
N ARG A 302 19.20 -3.24 -9.33
CA ARG A 302 20.64 -3.51 -9.39
C ARG A 302 20.95 -4.21 -10.69
N HIS A 303 21.62 -3.48 -11.55
CA HIS A 303 22.18 -4.07 -12.77
C HIS A 303 23.48 -4.79 -12.41
N ASP A 304 23.82 -5.83 -13.14
CA ASP A 304 25.04 -6.64 -12.94
C ASP A 304 25.12 -7.37 -11.58
N ALA A 305 23.98 -7.61 -10.93
CA ALA A 305 23.94 -8.44 -9.71
C ALA A 305 24.38 -9.88 -10.04
N VAL A 306 25.27 -10.43 -9.21
CA VAL A 306 25.73 -11.82 -9.37
C VAL A 306 24.67 -12.75 -8.79
N ILE A 307 24.12 -13.62 -9.62
CA ILE A 307 23.03 -14.54 -9.28
C ILE A 307 23.55 -15.98 -9.39
N ILE A 308 23.31 -16.77 -8.34
CA ILE A 308 23.62 -18.21 -8.31
C ILE A 308 22.39 -19.02 -7.91
N PRO A 309 22.29 -20.31 -8.28
CA PRO A 309 21.26 -21.18 -7.74
C PRO A 309 21.36 -21.29 -6.20
N GLU A 310 20.22 -21.24 -5.49
CA GLU A 310 20.20 -21.33 -4.03
C GLU A 310 20.81 -22.63 -3.50
N GLU A 311 20.75 -23.71 -4.29
CA GLU A 311 21.35 -25.02 -4.00
C GLU A 311 22.89 -24.98 -3.84
N ALA A 312 23.56 -23.95 -4.40
CA ALA A 312 25.01 -23.77 -4.28
C ALA A 312 25.43 -23.29 -2.91
N VAL A 313 24.52 -22.70 -2.14
CA VAL A 313 24.80 -22.08 -0.83
C VAL A 313 24.82 -23.15 0.26
N VAL A 314 25.94 -23.24 0.97
CA VAL A 314 26.11 -24.15 2.11
C VAL A 314 26.07 -23.35 3.40
N PHE A 315 25.30 -23.85 4.35
CA PHE A 315 25.18 -23.27 5.68
C PHE A 315 26.02 -24.10 6.69
N ASP A 316 26.88 -23.44 7.45
CA ASP A 316 27.67 -24.02 8.52
C ASP A 316 27.49 -23.14 9.79
N GLY A 317 26.51 -23.50 10.59
CA GLY A 317 26.05 -22.64 11.68
C GLY A 317 25.53 -21.29 11.17
N THR A 318 26.20 -20.21 11.51
CA THR A 318 25.88 -18.85 11.03
C THR A 318 26.63 -18.46 9.76
N ALA A 319 27.68 -19.22 9.39
CA ALA A 319 28.48 -18.94 8.21
C ALA A 319 27.79 -19.44 6.93
N ARG A 320 27.94 -18.67 5.86
CA ARG A 320 27.44 -19.01 4.52
C ARG A 320 28.62 -19.04 3.57
N PHE A 321 28.73 -20.11 2.77
CA PHE A 321 29.81 -20.23 1.82
C PHE A 321 29.34 -21.02 0.58
N VAL A 322 30.10 -20.90 -0.47
CA VAL A 322 29.97 -21.70 -1.71
C VAL A 322 31.29 -22.39 -2.02
N TYR A 323 31.21 -23.41 -2.83
CA TYR A 323 32.41 -23.98 -3.46
C TYR A 323 32.50 -23.50 -4.90
N VAL A 324 33.59 -22.79 -5.22
CA VAL A 324 33.89 -22.34 -6.59
C VAL A 324 34.94 -23.31 -7.18
N VAL A 325 34.75 -23.71 -8.42
CA VAL A 325 35.74 -24.54 -9.13
C VAL A 325 36.79 -23.66 -9.76
N VAL A 326 38.03 -23.78 -9.30
CA VAL A 326 39.20 -23.06 -9.83
C VAL A 326 40.28 -24.11 -10.14
N ASP A 327 40.73 -24.15 -11.39
CA ASP A 327 41.79 -25.08 -11.86
C ASP A 327 41.50 -26.57 -11.52
N GLY A 328 40.23 -26.99 -11.62
CA GLY A 328 39.80 -28.37 -11.31
C GLY A 328 39.78 -28.71 -9.81
N GLN A 329 39.86 -27.71 -8.95
CA GLN A 329 39.77 -27.85 -7.49
C GLN A 329 38.60 -27.05 -6.94
N ALA A 330 37.94 -27.59 -5.93
CA ALA A 330 36.90 -26.90 -5.22
C ALA A 330 37.51 -25.99 -4.14
N LYS A 331 37.28 -24.69 -4.24
CA LYS A 331 37.70 -23.70 -3.24
C LYS A 331 36.50 -23.21 -2.44
N ARG A 332 36.54 -23.41 -1.12
CA ARG A 332 35.54 -22.87 -0.20
C ARG A 332 35.69 -21.35 -0.13
N ARG A 333 34.63 -20.63 -0.41
CA ARG A 333 34.63 -19.17 -0.40
C ARG A 333 33.43 -18.65 0.42
N PRO A 334 33.66 -17.85 1.47
CA PRO A 334 32.58 -17.23 2.23
C PRO A 334 31.83 -16.25 1.32
N VAL A 335 30.51 -16.16 1.48
CA VAL A 335 29.65 -15.30 0.67
C VAL A 335 28.74 -14.45 1.54
N VAL A 336 28.49 -13.22 1.08
CA VAL A 336 27.44 -12.35 1.59
C VAL A 336 26.27 -12.44 0.61
N LEU A 337 25.14 -12.92 1.09
CA LEU A 337 23.94 -13.08 0.28
C LEU A 337 23.12 -11.78 0.29
N GLY A 338 22.54 -11.45 -0.86
CA GLY A 338 21.60 -10.36 -1.05
C GLY A 338 20.15 -10.86 -1.08
N GLN A 339 19.42 -10.45 -2.12
CA GLN A 339 18.01 -10.80 -2.29
C GLN A 339 17.85 -12.25 -2.72
N ARG A 340 16.82 -12.92 -2.17
CA ARG A 340 16.40 -14.25 -2.62
C ARG A 340 15.38 -14.10 -3.73
N LEU A 341 15.57 -14.92 -4.76
CA LEU A 341 14.68 -15.08 -5.90
C LEU A 341 14.12 -16.51 -5.92
N PRO A 342 13.09 -16.82 -6.70
CA PRO A 342 12.63 -18.19 -6.85
C PRO A 342 13.77 -19.11 -7.35
N SER A 343 14.22 -20.05 -6.52
CA SER A 343 15.32 -21.01 -6.78
C SER A 343 16.72 -20.40 -6.96
N GLU A 344 16.91 -19.10 -6.82
CA GLU A 344 18.18 -18.41 -7.00
C GLU A 344 18.42 -17.41 -5.86
N VAL A 345 19.68 -16.96 -5.71
CA VAL A 345 20.04 -15.97 -4.70
C VAL A 345 21.11 -15.03 -5.24
N GLU A 346 20.98 -13.76 -4.88
CA GLU A 346 21.99 -12.74 -5.13
C GLU A 346 23.19 -12.96 -4.22
N VAL A 347 24.40 -12.83 -4.78
CA VAL A 347 25.65 -12.80 -4.04
C VAL A 347 26.23 -11.40 -4.13
N LEU A 348 26.31 -10.71 -2.98
CA LEU A 348 26.87 -9.37 -2.90
C LEU A 348 28.40 -9.40 -2.87
N GLU A 349 28.98 -10.41 -2.20
CA GLU A 349 30.43 -10.59 -2.05
C GLU A 349 30.77 -12.08 -2.09
N GLY A 350 31.92 -12.41 -2.68
CA GLY A 350 32.52 -13.75 -2.64
C GLY A 350 32.49 -14.53 -3.96
N VAL A 351 31.65 -14.18 -4.93
CA VAL A 351 31.60 -14.82 -6.26
C VAL A 351 31.52 -13.76 -7.35
N MET A 352 32.18 -13.99 -8.46
CA MET A 352 32.12 -13.14 -9.65
C MET A 352 31.22 -13.77 -10.72
N ALA A 353 30.64 -12.97 -11.56
CA ALA A 353 29.91 -13.47 -12.74
C ALA A 353 30.86 -14.25 -13.65
N GLY A 354 30.41 -15.41 -14.13
CA GLY A 354 31.21 -16.31 -14.95
C GLY A 354 31.98 -17.36 -14.14
N GLU A 355 31.99 -17.36 -12.82
CA GLU A 355 32.59 -18.41 -12.02
C GLU A 355 31.64 -19.61 -11.90
N ALA A 356 32.25 -20.84 -11.94
CA ALA A 356 31.52 -22.09 -11.78
C ALA A 356 31.33 -22.41 -10.28
N VAL A 357 30.07 -22.42 -9.80
CA VAL A 357 29.71 -22.79 -8.43
C VAL A 357 29.15 -24.20 -8.38
N ILE A 358 29.52 -24.98 -7.35
CA ILE A 358 29.05 -26.35 -7.19
C ILE A 358 27.63 -26.35 -6.66
N VAL A 359 26.68 -26.94 -7.39
CA VAL A 359 25.26 -27.07 -7.03
C VAL A 359 24.89 -28.51 -6.62
N GLY A 360 25.59 -29.50 -7.15
CA GLY A 360 25.37 -30.91 -6.82
C GLY A 360 26.60 -31.59 -6.28
N GLY A 361 26.46 -32.53 -5.30
CA GLY A 361 27.58 -33.26 -4.71
C GLY A 361 28.35 -32.48 -3.63
N VAL A 362 27.93 -31.34 -3.19
CA VAL A 362 28.57 -30.46 -2.20
C VAL A 362 28.98 -31.19 -0.92
N GLN A 363 28.19 -32.15 -0.43
CA GLN A 363 28.46 -32.90 0.80
C GLN A 363 29.70 -33.83 0.67
N LYS A 364 30.15 -34.14 -0.54
CA LYS A 364 31.32 -35.01 -0.84
C LYS A 364 32.59 -34.19 -1.03
N VAL A 365 32.48 -32.89 -1.09
CA VAL A 365 33.57 -31.97 -1.43
C VAL A 365 34.15 -31.34 -0.16
N ARG A 366 35.49 -31.22 -0.12
CA ARG A 366 36.21 -30.44 0.90
C ARG A 366 37.03 -29.37 0.22
N ASP A 367 37.43 -28.38 0.97
CA ASP A 367 38.31 -27.33 0.45
C ASP A 367 39.60 -27.91 -0.12
N GLY A 368 39.95 -27.49 -1.34
CA GLY A 368 41.12 -27.99 -2.09
C GLY A 368 40.93 -29.36 -2.74
N ALA A 369 39.74 -29.99 -2.68
CA ALA A 369 39.51 -31.27 -3.30
C ALA A 369 39.52 -31.19 -4.84
N SER A 370 40.14 -32.16 -5.53
CA SER A 370 40.07 -32.30 -6.98
C SER A 370 38.66 -32.74 -7.39
N VAL A 371 38.01 -31.97 -8.30
CA VAL A 371 36.66 -32.20 -8.76
C VAL A 371 36.58 -32.35 -10.28
N ALA A 372 35.69 -33.24 -10.73
CA ALA A 372 35.30 -33.33 -12.15
C ALA A 372 33.95 -32.59 -12.31
N ALA A 373 34.02 -31.36 -12.79
CA ALA A 373 32.86 -30.54 -12.99
C ALA A 373 32.03 -31.00 -14.19
N ARG A 374 30.74 -31.19 -13.98
CA ARG A 374 29.74 -31.42 -15.03
C ARG A 374 28.77 -30.24 -15.00
N GLU A 375 28.69 -29.53 -16.11
CA GLU A 375 27.77 -28.42 -16.23
C GLU A 375 26.31 -28.94 -16.19
N ARG A 376 25.53 -28.44 -15.25
CA ARG A 376 24.09 -28.69 -15.18
C ARG A 376 23.39 -27.70 -16.07
N ALA A 377 22.66 -28.17 -17.09
CA ALA A 377 21.80 -27.30 -17.88
C ALA A 377 20.85 -26.52 -16.95
N ALA A 378 20.74 -25.23 -17.17
CA ALA A 378 19.76 -24.38 -16.43
C ALA A 378 18.36 -24.99 -16.59
N PRO A 379 17.54 -25.04 -15.52
CA PRO A 379 16.16 -25.45 -15.66
C PRO A 379 15.48 -24.48 -16.64
N THR A 380 14.99 -25.01 -17.75
CA THR A 380 14.09 -24.27 -18.66
C THR A 380 12.84 -23.94 -17.89
N SER A 381 12.60 -22.62 -17.64
CA SER A 381 11.39 -22.05 -17.05
C SER A 381 10.18 -22.24 -17.96
#